data_a162b25b8beafae0b17e3d2d60175e1c
#
_entry.id   a162b25b8beafae0b17e3d2d60175e1c
#
_cell.length_a   1.000
_cell.length_b   1.000
_cell.length_c   1.000
_cell.angle_alpha   90.00
_cell.angle_beta   90.00
_cell.angle_gamma   90.00
#
_symmetry.space_group_name_H-M   'P 1'
#
loop_
_entity.id
_entity.type
_entity.pdbx_description
1 polymer ?
#
loop_
_entity_poly.entity_id
_entity_poly.type
_entity_poly.pdbx_seq_one_letter_code
_entity_poly.pdbx_strand_id
1 'polypeptide(L)'
;GTLESGKKTVFEKRVVVLTSRDYETLEDLDTAGEKLSAKQAESSFDELKAAQANGWAKRWEKADVVVEGNDESQQGIRFNLFQLFSTYYGNDARLNIGPKGFTGEKYGGATYWDTEGFAVPLYLALADQSVTRNLLEYRHEQLPGAYHNAKQQGLDGALFPMVTFNGIECHNEWEITFEEIHRNGTIAYAIYNYTRYTGDTEYVTHDGFDVLVGIARFWADRVHFSKRKGM
;
A
#
# COMPACT_ATOMS: atom_id res chain seq x y z
N GLY A 1 35.23 20.98 -11.73
CA GLY A 1 36.16 21.36 -10.67
C GLY A 1 37.38 20.42 -10.64
N THR A 2 38.48 20.88 -10.12
CA THR A 2 39.72 20.07 -9.98
C THR A 2 39.74 19.50 -8.55
N LEU A 3 40.02 18.21 -8.44
CA LEU A 3 40.23 17.55 -7.15
C LEU A 3 41.69 17.70 -6.75
N GLU A 4 41.96 18.15 -5.53
CA GLU A 4 43.31 18.30 -5.01
C GLU A 4 43.66 17.11 -4.11
N SER A 5 44.87 16.56 -4.27
CA SER A 5 45.36 15.44 -3.46
C SER A 5 45.38 15.83 -1.97
N GLY A 6 44.84 14.94 -1.11
CA GLY A 6 44.80 15.15 0.34
C GLY A 6 43.69 16.10 0.84
N LYS A 7 42.89 16.70 -0.06
CA LYS A 7 41.76 17.54 0.33
C LYS A 7 40.44 16.77 0.19
N LYS A 8 39.57 16.92 1.20
CA LYS A 8 38.21 16.38 1.17
C LYS A 8 37.31 17.30 0.33
N THR A 9 36.68 16.74 -0.72
CA THR A 9 35.67 17.44 -1.50
C THR A 9 34.31 16.77 -1.26
N VAL A 10 33.29 17.57 -0.99
CA VAL A 10 31.91 17.07 -0.77
C VAL A 10 31.07 17.49 -1.96
N PHE A 11 30.35 16.52 -2.51
CA PHE A 11 29.33 16.73 -3.53
C PHE A 11 27.97 16.46 -2.91
N GLU A 12 27.03 17.35 -3.15
CA GLU A 12 25.64 17.20 -2.71
C GLU A 12 24.73 17.16 -3.93
N LYS A 13 23.88 16.13 -3.99
CA LYS A 13 22.85 16.00 -5.02
C LYS A 13 21.48 16.07 -4.33
N ARG A 14 20.64 16.98 -4.77
CA ARG A 14 19.25 17.11 -4.33
C ARG A 14 18.32 16.68 -5.46
N VAL A 15 17.27 15.96 -5.11
CA VAL A 15 16.28 15.45 -6.08
C VAL A 15 14.89 15.74 -5.54
N VAL A 16 14.03 16.26 -6.41
CA VAL A 16 12.58 16.39 -6.18
C VAL A 16 11.88 15.39 -7.07
N VAL A 17 10.94 14.64 -6.50
CA VAL A 17 10.10 13.70 -7.22
C VAL A 17 8.66 14.19 -7.16
N LEU A 18 8.03 14.32 -8.32
CA LEU A 18 6.65 14.75 -8.48
C LEU A 18 5.91 13.75 -9.36
N THR A 19 4.61 13.67 -9.21
CA THR A 19 3.79 12.75 -9.99
C THR A 19 2.55 13.45 -10.57
N SER A 20 2.06 12.93 -11.70
CA SER A 20 0.80 13.37 -12.30
C SER A 20 -0.44 13.05 -11.44
N ARG A 21 -0.28 12.36 -10.31
CA ARG A 21 -1.35 12.18 -9.32
C ARG A 21 -1.64 13.47 -8.52
N ASP A 22 -0.65 14.36 -8.43
CA ASP A 22 -0.71 15.57 -7.63
C ASP A 22 -0.89 16.82 -8.48
N TYR A 23 -0.63 16.74 -9.79
CA TYR A 23 -0.65 17.87 -10.71
C TYR A 23 -1.29 17.47 -12.04
N GLU A 24 -2.23 18.27 -12.52
CA GLU A 24 -3.01 17.94 -13.72
C GLU A 24 -2.24 18.18 -15.02
N THR A 25 -1.35 19.19 -15.04
CA THR A 25 -0.60 19.55 -16.24
C THR A 25 0.90 19.46 -16.05
N LEU A 26 1.64 19.33 -17.15
CA LEU A 26 3.11 19.36 -17.13
C LEU A 26 3.64 20.73 -16.64
N GLU A 27 2.94 21.83 -16.94
CA GLU A 27 3.31 23.17 -16.50
C GLU A 27 3.18 23.30 -14.98
N ASP A 28 2.13 22.73 -14.38
CA ASP A 28 1.97 22.69 -12.93
C ASP A 28 3.06 21.84 -12.27
N LEU A 29 3.41 20.71 -12.87
CA LEU A 29 4.51 19.86 -12.43
C LEU A 29 5.86 20.60 -12.43
N ASP A 30 6.18 21.27 -13.52
CA ASP A 30 7.42 22.03 -13.67
C ASP A 30 7.50 23.18 -12.66
N THR A 31 6.42 23.97 -12.54
CA THR A 31 6.31 25.06 -11.58
C THR A 31 6.47 24.58 -10.13
N ALA A 32 5.81 23.47 -9.78
CA ALA A 32 5.94 22.87 -8.46
C ALA A 32 7.35 22.32 -8.21
N GLY A 33 7.98 21.74 -9.24
CA GLY A 33 9.35 21.25 -9.20
C GLY A 33 10.37 22.34 -8.91
N GLU A 34 10.27 23.44 -9.61
CA GLU A 34 11.12 24.63 -9.38
C GLU A 34 10.95 25.17 -7.96
N LYS A 35 9.70 25.35 -7.52
CA LYS A 35 9.38 25.83 -6.18
C LYS A 35 9.89 24.93 -5.07
N LEU A 36 9.73 23.62 -5.20
CA LEU A 36 10.22 22.65 -4.21
C LEU A 36 11.75 22.57 -4.22
N SER A 37 12.38 22.63 -5.38
CA SER A 37 13.85 22.68 -5.51
C SER A 37 14.43 23.92 -4.83
N ALA A 38 13.82 25.08 -5.05
CA ALA A 38 14.22 26.33 -4.40
C ALA A 38 14.08 26.22 -2.87
N LYS A 39 12.95 25.70 -2.39
CA LYS A 39 12.72 25.47 -0.95
C LYS A 39 13.74 24.51 -0.34
N GLN A 40 14.09 23.43 -1.03
CA GLN A 40 15.13 22.51 -0.55
C GLN A 40 16.52 23.16 -0.50
N ALA A 41 16.80 24.11 -1.40
CA ALA A 41 18.06 24.82 -1.42
C ALA A 41 18.27 25.72 -0.18
N GLU A 42 17.19 26.13 0.49
CA GLU A 42 17.25 26.94 1.72
C GLU A 42 17.74 26.14 2.94
N SER A 43 17.63 24.80 2.93
CA SER A 43 18.03 23.93 4.03
C SER A 43 19.44 23.37 3.83
N SER A 44 20.20 23.27 4.88
CA SER A 44 21.48 22.54 4.87
C SER A 44 21.27 21.03 4.81
N PHE A 45 22.29 20.29 4.40
CA PHE A 45 22.27 18.82 4.44
C PHE A 45 22.02 18.28 5.86
N ASP A 46 22.61 18.90 6.88
CA ASP A 46 22.46 18.46 8.26
C ASP A 46 21.04 18.67 8.79
N GLU A 47 20.37 19.77 8.39
CA GLU A 47 18.94 19.99 8.70
C GLU A 47 18.05 18.95 8.04
N LEU A 48 18.26 18.62 6.76
CA LEU A 48 17.52 17.58 6.05
C LEU A 48 17.76 16.21 6.69
N LYS A 49 19.00 15.89 7.04
CA LYS A 49 19.36 14.65 7.74
C LYS A 49 18.70 14.56 9.12
N ALA A 50 18.67 15.65 9.88
CA ALA A 50 18.01 15.69 11.18
C ALA A 50 16.49 15.50 11.05
N ALA A 51 15.86 16.13 10.06
CA ALA A 51 14.44 15.96 9.78
C ALA A 51 14.09 14.50 9.43
N GLN A 52 14.90 13.86 8.59
CA GLN A 52 14.77 12.45 8.26
C GLN A 52 14.92 11.55 9.49
N ALA A 53 15.95 11.77 10.31
CA ALA A 53 16.18 11.01 11.53
C ALA A 53 15.00 11.15 12.50
N ASN A 54 14.48 12.35 12.69
CA ASN A 54 13.32 12.62 13.55
C ASN A 54 12.05 11.93 13.02
N GLY A 55 11.85 11.92 11.69
CA GLY A 55 10.73 11.22 11.07
C GLY A 55 10.78 9.71 11.34
N TRP A 56 11.95 9.10 11.25
CA TRP A 56 12.13 7.69 11.55
C TRP A 56 12.03 7.39 13.06
N ALA A 57 12.56 8.25 13.93
CA ALA A 57 12.44 8.07 15.36
C ALA A 57 10.96 7.95 15.78
N LYS A 58 10.09 8.83 15.30
CA LYS A 58 8.64 8.76 15.56
C LYS A 58 7.99 7.46 15.08
N ARG A 59 8.45 6.90 13.96
CA ARG A 59 7.94 5.61 13.46
C ARG A 59 8.40 4.47 14.37
N TRP A 60 9.66 4.47 14.77
CA TRP A 60 10.23 3.45 15.64
C TRP A 60 9.62 3.45 17.04
N GLU A 61 9.15 4.58 17.58
CA GLU A 61 8.43 4.64 18.86
C GLU A 61 7.24 3.67 18.94
N LYS A 62 6.57 3.43 17.78
CA LYS A 62 5.42 2.51 17.70
C LYS A 62 5.79 1.14 17.13
N ALA A 63 6.72 1.12 16.21
CA ALA A 63 6.97 -0.05 15.36
C ALA A 63 8.11 -0.93 15.85
N ASP A 64 8.92 -0.48 16.82
CA ASP A 64 10.06 -1.28 17.25
C ASP A 64 9.61 -2.54 18.01
N VAL A 65 10.17 -3.66 17.57
CA VAL A 65 10.00 -4.96 18.22
C VAL A 65 11.34 -5.37 18.80
N VAL A 66 11.39 -5.55 20.12
CA VAL A 66 12.61 -5.91 20.82
C VAL A 66 12.71 -7.43 20.95
N VAL A 67 13.82 -7.99 20.48
CA VAL A 67 14.17 -9.41 20.62
C VAL A 67 15.42 -9.52 21.49
N GLU A 68 15.25 -10.05 22.69
CA GLU A 68 16.35 -10.26 23.62
C GLU A 68 17.09 -11.57 23.35
N GLY A 69 18.40 -11.56 23.50
CA GLY A 69 19.26 -12.75 23.41
C GLY A 69 19.63 -13.21 22.01
N ASN A 70 19.22 -12.47 20.95
CA ASN A 70 19.63 -12.78 19.59
C ASN A 70 19.71 -11.52 18.71
N ASP A 71 20.91 -10.98 18.55
CA ASP A 71 21.18 -9.75 17.80
C ASP A 71 20.87 -9.90 16.29
N GLU A 72 21.08 -11.08 15.72
CA GLU A 72 20.79 -11.35 14.32
C GLU A 72 19.28 -11.29 14.04
N SER A 73 18.48 -11.90 14.88
CA SER A 73 17.02 -11.83 14.80
C SER A 73 16.50 -10.41 15.01
N GLN A 74 17.09 -9.67 15.97
CA GLN A 74 16.76 -8.26 16.20
C GLN A 74 17.04 -7.41 14.95
N GLN A 75 18.20 -7.59 14.34
CA GLN A 75 18.58 -6.88 13.12
C GLN A 75 17.63 -7.25 11.98
N GLY A 76 17.32 -8.53 11.82
CA GLY A 76 16.43 -9.04 10.76
C GLY A 76 15.03 -8.45 10.85
N ILE A 77 14.43 -8.40 12.04
CA ILE A 77 13.11 -7.79 12.25
C ILE A 77 13.14 -6.30 11.91
N ARG A 78 14.08 -5.54 12.44
CA ARG A 78 14.19 -4.10 12.16
C ARG A 78 14.44 -3.81 10.70
N PHE A 79 15.25 -4.63 10.02
CA PHE A 79 15.46 -4.50 8.59
C PHE A 79 14.17 -4.70 7.78
N ASN A 80 13.40 -5.74 8.09
CA ASN A 80 12.13 -6.00 7.42
C ASN A 80 11.10 -4.89 7.66
N LEU A 81 10.97 -4.42 8.91
CA LEU A 81 10.10 -3.29 9.24
C LEU A 81 10.52 -2.01 8.50
N PHE A 82 11.82 -1.74 8.44
CA PHE A 82 12.36 -0.61 7.68
C PHE A 82 11.97 -0.69 6.20
N GLN A 83 12.09 -1.86 5.57
CA GLN A 83 11.72 -2.05 4.18
C GLN A 83 10.22 -1.82 3.93
N LEU A 84 9.36 -2.36 4.78
CA LEU A 84 7.91 -2.18 4.67
C LEU A 84 7.51 -0.71 4.85
N PHE A 85 7.98 -0.05 5.89
CA PHE A 85 7.66 1.36 6.13
C PHE A 85 8.31 2.32 5.14
N SER A 86 9.43 1.94 4.50
CA SER A 86 10.01 2.72 3.40
C SER A 86 9.18 2.63 2.14
N THR A 87 8.46 1.52 1.94
CA THR A 87 7.60 1.31 0.78
C THR A 87 6.27 2.02 0.94
N TYR A 88 5.62 1.87 2.09
CA TYR A 88 4.31 2.44 2.36
C TYR A 88 4.18 2.82 3.84
N TYR A 89 3.74 4.04 4.08
CA TYR A 89 3.46 4.53 5.42
C TYR A 89 2.07 5.18 5.57
N GLY A 90 1.18 4.98 4.60
CA GLY A 90 -0.24 5.27 4.72
C GLY A 90 -0.65 6.74 4.75
N ASN A 91 0.14 7.62 4.16
CA ASN A 91 -0.20 9.04 4.12
C ASN A 91 -1.17 9.40 2.99
N ASP A 92 -1.44 8.47 2.06
CA ASP A 92 -2.22 8.70 0.86
C ASP A 92 -3.03 7.45 0.52
N ALA A 93 -4.37 7.57 0.56
CA ALA A 93 -5.30 6.48 0.25
C ALA A 93 -5.30 6.10 -1.25
N ARG A 94 -4.72 6.94 -2.13
CA ARG A 94 -4.56 6.63 -3.56
C ARG A 94 -3.45 5.63 -3.84
N LEU A 95 -2.65 5.29 -2.82
CA LEU A 95 -1.48 4.41 -2.91
C LEU A 95 -1.69 3.11 -2.14
N ASN A 96 -0.93 2.08 -2.53
CA ASN A 96 -0.96 0.78 -1.87
C ASN A 96 0.45 0.19 -1.79
N ILE A 97 0.57 -0.98 -1.16
CA ILE A 97 1.81 -1.74 -1.07
C ILE A 97 1.69 -3.06 -1.84
N GLY A 98 2.63 -3.32 -2.71
CA GLY A 98 2.73 -4.61 -3.39
C GLY A 98 3.47 -5.66 -2.55
N PRO A 99 3.42 -6.95 -2.93
CA PRO A 99 3.95 -8.07 -2.15
C PRO A 99 5.48 -8.06 -2.00
N LYS A 100 6.21 -7.39 -2.88
CA LYS A 100 7.68 -7.26 -2.84
C LYS A 100 8.15 -5.85 -2.48
N GLY A 101 7.23 -4.98 -2.11
CA GLY A 101 7.52 -3.59 -1.84
C GLY A 101 8.04 -2.85 -3.08
N PHE A 102 8.63 -1.67 -2.85
CA PHE A 102 9.12 -0.82 -3.93
C PHE A 102 10.40 -1.33 -4.60
N THR A 103 11.23 -2.07 -3.87
CA THR A 103 12.55 -2.51 -4.34
C THR A 103 12.53 -3.86 -5.05
N GLY A 104 11.40 -4.57 -5.04
CA GLY A 104 11.24 -5.85 -5.72
C GLY A 104 10.93 -5.67 -7.19
N GLU A 105 11.82 -6.10 -8.08
CA GLU A 105 11.60 -6.07 -9.53
C GLU A 105 10.46 -7.00 -9.97
N LYS A 106 10.24 -8.07 -9.22
CA LYS A 106 9.14 -9.01 -9.47
C LYS A 106 7.81 -8.37 -9.08
N TYR A 107 6.76 -8.69 -9.82
CA TYR A 107 5.39 -8.20 -9.66
C TYR A 107 5.19 -6.71 -10.00
N GLY A 108 6.20 -6.03 -10.55
CA GLY A 108 6.09 -4.69 -11.11
C GLY A 108 5.58 -3.58 -10.18
N GLY A 109 5.57 -3.80 -8.86
CA GLY A 109 4.99 -2.86 -7.90
C GLY A 109 3.46 -2.85 -7.87
N ALA A 110 2.79 -3.78 -8.58
CA ALA A 110 1.34 -3.89 -8.59
C ALA A 110 0.78 -4.30 -7.23
N THR A 111 -0.46 -3.93 -6.97
CA THR A 111 -1.21 -4.35 -5.79
C THR A 111 -1.73 -5.76 -5.94
N TYR A 112 -1.58 -6.55 -4.89
CA TYR A 112 -2.10 -7.91 -4.75
C TYR A 112 -2.93 -8.02 -3.45
N TRP A 113 -3.56 -9.16 -3.24
CA TRP A 113 -4.30 -9.47 -2.00
C TRP A 113 -3.37 -9.66 -0.78
N ASP A 114 -2.06 -9.73 -1.01
CA ASP A 114 -1.03 -9.74 0.05
C ASP A 114 -1.14 -8.52 0.97
N THR A 115 -1.59 -7.39 0.45
CA THR A 115 -1.85 -6.20 1.25
C THR A 115 -2.80 -6.49 2.40
N GLU A 116 -3.95 -7.07 2.11
CA GLU A 116 -4.98 -7.38 3.10
C GLU A 116 -4.61 -8.58 3.96
N GLY A 117 -3.97 -9.59 3.35
CA GLY A 117 -3.61 -10.82 4.04
C GLY A 117 -2.45 -10.67 5.02
N PHE A 118 -1.47 -9.83 4.70
CA PHE A 118 -0.20 -9.77 5.43
C PHE A 118 0.19 -8.36 5.87
N ALA A 119 0.02 -7.35 5.01
CA ALA A 119 0.43 -5.98 5.36
C ALA A 119 -0.55 -5.32 6.33
N VAL A 120 -1.85 -5.48 6.14
CA VAL A 120 -2.88 -4.93 7.04
C VAL A 120 -2.68 -5.38 8.50
N PRO A 121 -2.51 -6.69 8.80
CA PRO A 121 -2.24 -7.12 10.17
C PRO A 121 -0.99 -6.48 10.79
N LEU A 122 0.07 -6.29 10.00
CA LEU A 122 1.29 -5.63 10.46
C LEU A 122 1.03 -4.16 10.79
N TYR A 123 0.38 -3.41 9.89
CA TYR A 123 0.09 -2.00 10.11
C TYR A 123 -0.89 -1.77 11.26
N LEU A 124 -1.87 -2.67 11.45
CA LEU A 124 -2.77 -2.62 12.62
C LEU A 124 -2.01 -2.73 13.94
N ALA A 125 -0.94 -3.54 13.96
CA ALA A 125 -0.15 -3.76 15.17
C ALA A 125 0.88 -2.65 15.43
N LEU A 126 1.49 -2.09 14.38
CA LEU A 126 2.74 -1.34 14.47
C LEU A 126 2.67 0.10 13.91
N ALA A 127 1.51 0.54 13.40
CA ALA A 127 1.35 1.87 12.81
C ALA A 127 0.14 2.62 13.37
N ASP A 128 -0.05 3.84 12.91
CA ASP A 128 -1.27 4.59 13.19
C ASP A 128 -2.48 3.94 12.46
N GLN A 129 -3.65 4.01 13.10
CA GLN A 129 -4.90 3.50 12.54
C GLN A 129 -5.18 4.00 11.13
N SER A 130 -4.84 5.26 10.84
CA SER A 130 -4.99 5.89 9.52
C SER A 130 -4.26 5.16 8.40
N VAL A 131 -3.13 4.50 8.69
CA VAL A 131 -2.36 3.73 7.69
C VAL A 131 -3.20 2.58 7.14
N THR A 132 -3.81 1.80 8.02
CA THR A 132 -4.69 0.71 7.62
C THR A 132 -5.97 1.23 6.97
N ARG A 133 -6.57 2.30 7.53
CA ARG A 133 -7.76 2.92 6.94
C ARG A 133 -7.51 3.31 5.48
N ASN A 134 -6.41 3.99 5.18
CA ASN A 134 -6.06 4.38 3.82
C ASN A 134 -5.88 3.17 2.87
N LEU A 135 -5.34 2.05 3.35
CA LEU A 135 -5.27 0.81 2.54
C LEU A 135 -6.65 0.26 2.20
N LEU A 136 -7.61 0.39 3.10
CA LEU A 136 -8.99 -0.06 2.88
C LEU A 136 -9.78 0.92 2.03
N GLU A 137 -9.57 2.23 2.17
CA GLU A 137 -10.11 3.27 1.30
C GLU A 137 -9.63 3.10 -0.14
N TYR A 138 -8.36 2.74 -0.34
CA TYR A 138 -7.84 2.37 -1.65
C TYR A 138 -8.68 1.27 -2.33
N ARG A 139 -9.14 0.27 -1.58
CA ARG A 139 -10.03 -0.77 -2.12
C ARG A 139 -11.42 -0.25 -2.42
N HIS A 140 -11.95 0.65 -1.62
CA HIS A 140 -13.23 1.30 -1.90
C HIS A 140 -13.17 2.10 -3.21
N GLU A 141 -12.12 2.89 -3.42
CA GLU A 141 -11.89 3.63 -4.66
C GLU A 141 -11.79 2.72 -5.91
N GLN A 142 -11.40 1.48 -5.72
CA GLN A 142 -11.30 0.49 -6.81
C GLN A 142 -12.59 -0.31 -7.04
N LEU A 143 -13.65 -0.06 -6.29
CA LEU A 143 -14.90 -0.79 -6.39
C LEU A 143 -15.51 -0.81 -7.81
N PRO A 144 -15.48 0.29 -8.59
CA PRO A 144 -15.94 0.26 -9.99
C PRO A 144 -15.17 -0.76 -10.85
N GLY A 145 -13.85 -0.88 -10.68
CA GLY A 145 -13.03 -1.87 -11.35
C GLY A 145 -13.39 -3.29 -10.93
N ALA A 146 -13.68 -3.51 -9.65
CA ALA A 146 -14.10 -4.81 -9.14
C ALA A 146 -15.46 -5.27 -9.73
N TYR A 147 -16.42 -4.36 -9.88
CA TYR A 147 -17.68 -4.65 -10.62
C TYR A 147 -17.42 -4.96 -12.09
N HIS A 148 -16.52 -4.23 -12.73
CA HIS A 148 -16.12 -4.52 -14.12
C HIS A 148 -15.53 -5.92 -14.23
N ASN A 149 -14.63 -6.31 -13.34
CA ASN A 149 -13.97 -7.63 -13.36
C ASN A 149 -14.99 -8.78 -13.19
N ALA A 150 -15.95 -8.64 -12.26
CA ALA A 150 -17.02 -9.64 -12.09
C ALA A 150 -17.84 -9.78 -13.37
N LYS A 151 -18.25 -8.66 -13.95
CA LYS A 151 -19.03 -8.63 -15.20
C LYS A 151 -18.31 -9.30 -16.39
N GLN A 152 -16.97 -9.14 -16.49
CA GLN A 152 -16.17 -9.82 -17.53
C GLN A 152 -16.25 -11.35 -17.41
N GLN A 153 -16.52 -11.87 -16.23
CA GLN A 153 -16.71 -13.30 -15.96
C GLN A 153 -18.19 -13.72 -16.00
N GLY A 154 -19.10 -12.83 -16.36
CA GLY A 154 -20.54 -13.08 -16.38
C GLY A 154 -21.16 -13.21 -14.99
N LEU A 155 -20.55 -12.60 -13.98
CA LEU A 155 -20.98 -12.65 -12.59
C LEU A 155 -21.43 -11.27 -12.10
N ASP A 156 -22.36 -11.26 -11.13
CA ASP A 156 -22.78 -10.07 -10.43
C ASP A 156 -21.85 -9.71 -9.28
N GLY A 157 -22.04 -8.50 -8.72
CA GLY A 157 -21.26 -8.01 -7.59
C GLY A 157 -19.85 -7.58 -7.96
N ALA A 158 -18.97 -7.55 -6.98
CA ALA A 158 -17.61 -7.06 -7.13
C ALA A 158 -16.60 -8.21 -6.95
N LEU A 159 -15.73 -8.41 -7.96
CA LEU A 159 -14.56 -9.28 -7.88
C LEU A 159 -13.32 -8.41 -7.93
N PHE A 160 -12.72 -8.16 -6.78
CA PHE A 160 -11.48 -7.40 -6.72
C PHE A 160 -10.38 -8.09 -7.50
N PRO A 161 -9.50 -7.34 -8.19
CA PRO A 161 -8.43 -7.92 -8.98
C PRO A 161 -7.41 -8.65 -8.10
N MET A 162 -6.80 -9.70 -8.64
CA MET A 162 -5.63 -10.30 -8.02
C MET A 162 -4.42 -9.40 -8.16
N VAL A 163 -4.23 -8.85 -9.37
CA VAL A 163 -3.11 -7.98 -9.74
C VAL A 163 -3.64 -6.70 -10.36
N THR A 164 -3.30 -5.55 -9.79
CA THR A 164 -3.81 -4.29 -10.30
C THR A 164 -2.92 -3.08 -10.00
N PHE A 165 -3.10 -2.05 -10.83
CA PHE A 165 -2.63 -0.69 -10.58
C PHE A 165 -3.78 0.30 -10.38
N ASN A 166 -4.96 0.01 -10.91
CA ASN A 166 -6.09 0.95 -10.96
C ASN A 166 -7.46 0.32 -10.69
N GLY A 167 -7.50 -0.90 -10.15
CA GLY A 167 -8.74 -1.64 -9.88
C GLY A 167 -9.15 -2.62 -10.97
N ILE A 168 -8.60 -2.50 -12.19
CA ILE A 168 -8.81 -3.46 -13.28
C ILE A 168 -7.80 -4.60 -13.15
N GLU A 169 -8.27 -5.83 -13.36
CA GLU A 169 -7.42 -7.00 -13.34
C GLU A 169 -6.39 -6.95 -14.46
N CYS A 170 -5.11 -6.98 -14.10
CA CYS A 170 -4.02 -6.97 -15.08
C CYS A 170 -3.67 -8.34 -15.63
N HIS A 171 -4.18 -9.42 -15.02
CA HIS A 171 -3.90 -10.82 -15.32
C HIS A 171 -2.41 -11.21 -15.33
N ASN A 172 -1.54 -10.28 -15.49
CA ASN A 172 -0.11 -10.48 -15.64
C ASN A 172 0.16 -11.64 -16.65
N GLU A 173 0.97 -12.62 -16.28
CA GLU A 173 1.24 -13.82 -17.09
C GLU A 173 0.42 -15.04 -16.63
N TRP A 174 -0.50 -14.87 -15.66
CA TRP A 174 -1.13 -15.98 -14.95
C TRP A 174 -2.61 -16.11 -15.23
N GLU A 175 -3.00 -17.19 -15.89
CA GLU A 175 -4.41 -17.55 -16.09
C GLU A 175 -5.16 -17.78 -14.78
N ILE A 176 -4.46 -18.19 -13.72
CA ILE A 176 -5.01 -18.46 -12.39
C ILE A 176 -5.67 -17.22 -11.73
N THR A 177 -5.43 -16.03 -12.23
CA THR A 177 -6.07 -14.80 -11.74
C THR A 177 -7.58 -14.84 -11.82
N PHE A 178 -8.16 -15.62 -12.71
CA PHE A 178 -9.60 -15.84 -12.80
C PHE A 178 -10.14 -16.76 -11.69
N GLU A 179 -9.33 -17.66 -11.16
CA GLU A 179 -9.73 -18.70 -10.24
C GLU A 179 -9.47 -18.37 -8.77
N GLU A 180 -8.54 -17.48 -8.50
CA GLU A 180 -8.18 -17.07 -7.14
C GLU A 180 -9.16 -16.08 -6.53
N ILE A 181 -10.42 -16.50 -6.39
CA ILE A 181 -11.51 -15.66 -5.88
C ILE A 181 -11.45 -15.42 -4.36
N HIS A 182 -10.60 -16.14 -3.65
CA HIS A 182 -10.37 -15.98 -2.21
C HIS A 182 -9.91 -14.56 -1.81
N ARG A 183 -9.32 -13.79 -2.74
CA ARG A 183 -8.94 -12.41 -2.55
C ARG A 183 -10.10 -11.52 -2.07
N ASN A 184 -11.32 -11.78 -2.52
CA ASN A 184 -12.51 -11.11 -2.01
C ASN A 184 -12.73 -11.37 -0.52
N GLY A 185 -12.53 -12.63 -0.09
CA GLY A 185 -12.61 -13.02 1.31
C GLY A 185 -11.54 -12.33 2.16
N THR A 186 -10.32 -12.18 1.63
CA THR A 186 -9.22 -11.52 2.33
C THR A 186 -9.50 -10.03 2.55
N ILE A 187 -10.09 -9.34 1.56
CA ILE A 187 -10.49 -7.94 1.71
C ILE A 187 -11.59 -7.79 2.77
N ALA A 188 -12.63 -8.63 2.71
CA ALA A 188 -13.69 -8.62 3.73
C ALA A 188 -13.13 -8.91 5.14
N TYR A 189 -12.18 -9.82 5.25
CA TYR A 189 -11.50 -10.14 6.51
C TYR A 189 -10.64 -8.98 7.02
N ALA A 190 -9.97 -8.25 6.14
CA ALA A 190 -9.23 -7.05 6.51
C ALA A 190 -10.14 -5.95 7.07
N ILE A 191 -11.30 -5.72 6.45
CA ILE A 191 -12.33 -4.79 6.97
C ILE A 191 -12.82 -5.23 8.35
N TYR A 192 -13.10 -6.52 8.52
CA TYR A 192 -13.49 -7.09 9.80
C TYR A 192 -12.42 -6.87 10.87
N ASN A 193 -11.16 -7.20 10.59
CA ASN A 193 -10.06 -7.00 11.52
C ASN A 193 -9.87 -5.54 11.88
N TYR A 194 -9.84 -4.65 10.88
CA TYR A 194 -9.73 -3.21 11.12
C TYR A 194 -10.80 -2.73 12.11
N THR A 195 -12.05 -3.05 11.84
CA THR A 195 -13.16 -2.62 12.68
C THR A 195 -13.08 -3.20 14.10
N ARG A 196 -12.68 -4.46 14.22
CA ARG A 196 -12.55 -5.13 15.52
C ARG A 196 -11.40 -4.58 16.36
N TYR A 197 -10.27 -4.24 15.75
CA TYR A 197 -9.11 -3.70 16.45
C TYR A 197 -9.24 -2.23 16.78
N THR A 198 -9.86 -1.45 15.91
CA THR A 198 -9.92 0.02 16.05
C THR A 198 -11.22 0.54 16.67
N GLY A 199 -12.32 -0.19 16.51
CA GLY A 199 -13.65 0.28 16.85
C GLY A 199 -14.23 1.31 15.87
N ASP A 200 -13.57 1.56 14.73
CA ASP A 200 -14.00 2.51 13.70
C ASP A 200 -15.19 1.96 12.92
N THR A 201 -16.38 2.20 13.45
CA THR A 201 -17.65 1.84 12.80
C THR A 201 -18.05 2.84 11.71
N GLU A 202 -17.52 4.06 11.75
CA GLU A 202 -17.76 5.09 10.73
C GLU A 202 -17.26 4.63 9.37
N TYR A 203 -16.03 4.11 9.32
CA TYR A 203 -15.48 3.52 8.09
C TYR A 203 -16.43 2.47 7.49
N VAL A 204 -16.96 1.56 8.31
CA VAL A 204 -17.83 0.49 7.81
C VAL A 204 -19.14 1.06 7.25
N THR A 205 -19.69 2.08 7.87
CA THR A 205 -20.99 2.65 7.44
C THR A 205 -20.88 3.47 6.16
N HIS A 206 -19.72 4.03 5.84
CA HIS A 206 -19.50 4.86 4.65
C HIS A 206 -18.86 4.05 3.51
N ASP A 207 -17.64 3.56 3.71
CA ASP A 207 -16.84 2.98 2.63
C ASP A 207 -16.86 1.44 2.67
N GLY A 208 -16.69 0.87 3.86
CA GLY A 208 -16.58 -0.58 4.03
C GLY A 208 -17.85 -1.33 3.67
N PHE A 209 -19.02 -0.71 3.89
CA PHE A 209 -20.32 -1.32 3.57
C PHE A 209 -20.47 -1.61 2.08
N ASP A 210 -20.13 -0.66 1.22
CA ASP A 210 -20.24 -0.82 -0.23
C ASP A 210 -19.33 -1.94 -0.73
N VAL A 211 -18.09 -2.01 -0.21
CA VAL A 211 -17.15 -3.09 -0.50
C VAL A 211 -17.72 -4.45 -0.07
N LEU A 212 -18.22 -4.56 1.16
CA LEU A 212 -18.79 -5.80 1.70
C LEU A 212 -20.03 -6.25 0.93
N VAL A 213 -20.92 -5.34 0.55
CA VAL A 213 -22.11 -5.63 -0.25
C VAL A 213 -21.70 -6.11 -1.66
N GLY A 214 -20.74 -5.43 -2.29
CA GLY A 214 -20.20 -5.85 -3.59
C GLY A 214 -19.64 -7.27 -3.55
N ILE A 215 -18.82 -7.58 -2.55
CA ILE A 215 -18.25 -8.92 -2.33
C ILE A 215 -19.36 -9.96 -2.04
N ALA A 216 -20.34 -9.60 -1.19
CA ALA A 216 -21.43 -10.53 -0.86
C ALA A 216 -22.30 -10.88 -2.08
N ARG A 217 -22.59 -9.90 -2.94
CA ARG A 217 -23.31 -10.13 -4.20
C ARG A 217 -22.53 -11.06 -5.14
N PHE A 218 -21.22 -10.86 -5.27
CA PHE A 218 -20.38 -11.76 -6.04
C PHE A 218 -20.46 -13.21 -5.54
N TRP A 219 -20.33 -13.41 -4.23
CA TRP A 219 -20.42 -14.76 -3.66
C TRP A 219 -21.83 -15.36 -3.79
N ALA A 220 -22.88 -14.57 -3.64
CA ALA A 220 -24.26 -15.04 -3.79
C ALA A 220 -24.54 -15.54 -5.22
N ASP A 221 -23.99 -14.87 -6.22
CA ASP A 221 -24.12 -15.27 -7.63
C ASP A 221 -23.18 -16.43 -8.01
N ARG A 222 -21.97 -16.46 -7.44
CA ARG A 222 -20.95 -17.46 -7.77
C ARG A 222 -21.22 -18.84 -7.21
N VAL A 223 -21.86 -18.95 -6.04
CA VAL A 223 -22.15 -20.23 -5.38
C VAL A 223 -23.40 -20.89 -5.95
N HIS A 224 -23.40 -22.21 -6.02
CA HIS A 224 -24.56 -22.98 -6.42
C HIS A 224 -24.66 -24.29 -5.63
N PHE A 225 -25.86 -24.77 -5.47
CA PHE A 225 -26.10 -26.06 -4.82
C PHE A 225 -25.67 -27.22 -5.71
N SER A 226 -24.76 -28.03 -5.23
CA SER A 226 -24.31 -29.26 -5.93
C SER A 226 -25.18 -30.44 -5.54
N LYS A 227 -26.08 -30.86 -6.42
CA LYS A 227 -26.90 -32.09 -6.20
C LYS A 227 -26.05 -33.30 -5.95
N ARG A 228 -24.89 -33.44 -6.57
CA ARG A 228 -23.97 -34.57 -6.43
C ARG A 228 -23.36 -34.65 -5.03
N LYS A 229 -23.06 -33.47 -4.42
CA LYS A 229 -22.43 -33.39 -3.09
C LYS A 229 -23.44 -33.20 -1.97
N GLY A 230 -24.71 -32.91 -2.28
CA GLY A 230 -25.74 -32.58 -1.30
C GLY A 230 -25.53 -31.26 -0.55
N MET A 231 -24.70 -30.39 -1.11
CA MET A 231 -24.33 -29.10 -0.49
C MET A 231 -24.15 -28.02 -1.57
#